data_3f13535a19094d83cedefb33a1cc22be
#
_entry.id   3f13535a19094d83cedefb33a1cc22be
#
_cell.length_a   1.000
_cell.length_b   1.000
_cell.length_c   1.000
_cell.angle_alpha   90.00
_cell.angle_beta   90.00
_cell.angle_gamma   90.00
#
_symmetry.space_group_name_H-M   'P 1'
#
loop_
_entity.id
_entity.type
_entity.pdbx_description
1 polymer ?
#
loop_
_entity_poly.entity_id
_entity_poly.type
_entity_poly.pdbx_seq_one_letter_code
_entity_poly.pdbx_strand_id
1 'polypeptide(L)'
;MAQTAPRRLPAATPQKLPRWRGFNLLNKFHLDWNNRPFEERDFAWIAELGFNFVRLPMDYRCWTEPSDWTKLREEVLKDIDAAVRFGQKHGIHVCINFHRAPGYTVASPPEPKPLWTDAEALKVCCLHWAHFARRYKGIPNSQVSFNLFNEPANITPEVHRKVVERVVEAIREQDPNRLIICDGRDWGGTAPGELIGLKVAAATRGYLPFVISHYKASWVQGSDKWPEPTHPWREGNTVWDKQTIWERIYKPWKELEKKGVGVMVGEFGAHNQTPHKVVIAWMRDLLSLWKEAGWGWALWNVYGSFGLVDSGRADVRYEDWRGHKLDREMLELLQ
;
A
#
# COMPACT_ATOMS: atom_id res chain seq x y z
N MET A 1 18.37 -24.12 16.33
CA MET A 1 18.63 -22.67 16.19
C MET A 1 17.80 -21.95 17.23
N ALA A 2 18.42 -21.12 18.08
CA ALA A 2 17.71 -20.35 19.11
C ALA A 2 16.74 -19.38 18.40
N GLN A 3 15.46 -19.44 18.72
CA GLN A 3 14.45 -18.50 18.27
C GLN A 3 14.77 -17.15 18.93
N THR A 4 15.37 -16.24 18.18
CA THR A 4 15.53 -14.86 18.65
C THR A 4 14.15 -14.26 18.89
N ALA A 5 13.97 -13.61 20.04
CA ALA A 5 12.70 -12.95 20.36
C ALA A 5 12.29 -12.00 19.20
N PRO A 6 10.99 -11.93 18.86
CA PRO A 6 10.53 -11.10 17.74
C PRO A 6 10.92 -9.64 17.99
N ARG A 7 11.37 -8.96 16.94
CA ARG A 7 11.77 -7.54 16.98
C ARG A 7 10.59 -6.70 17.49
N ARG A 8 10.83 -5.92 18.55
CA ARG A 8 9.80 -5.00 19.04
C ARG A 8 9.56 -3.88 18.02
N LEU A 9 8.33 -3.77 17.55
CA LEU A 9 7.92 -2.73 16.61
C LEU A 9 7.76 -1.39 17.34
N PRO A 10 8.13 -0.26 16.70
CA PRO A 10 7.97 1.07 17.27
C PRO A 10 6.50 1.45 17.43
N ALA A 11 6.22 2.35 18.38
CA ALA A 11 4.88 2.92 18.55
C ALA A 11 4.45 3.69 17.29
N ALA A 12 3.18 3.57 16.93
CA ALA A 12 2.60 4.21 15.77
C ALA A 12 1.34 5.00 16.18
N THR A 13 1.23 6.23 15.71
CA THR A 13 0.09 7.11 15.94
C THR A 13 -0.36 7.75 14.63
N PRO A 14 -1.61 8.25 14.55
CA PRO A 14 -2.07 8.97 13.35
C PRO A 14 -1.23 10.20 13.00
N GLN A 15 -0.60 10.83 13.98
CA GLN A 15 0.23 12.02 13.79
C GLN A 15 1.65 11.67 13.37
N LYS A 16 2.13 10.47 13.75
CA LYS A 16 3.50 10.04 13.47
C LYS A 16 3.55 8.55 13.20
N LEU A 17 3.75 8.22 11.95
CA LEU A 17 4.03 6.84 11.53
C LEU A 17 5.51 6.52 11.70
N PRO A 18 5.87 5.30 12.12
CA PRO A 18 7.24 4.83 12.09
C PRO A 18 7.77 4.76 10.65
N ARG A 19 9.09 4.77 10.52
CA ARG A 19 9.74 4.52 9.25
C ARG A 19 9.68 3.03 8.89
N TRP A 20 8.46 2.51 8.71
CA TRP A 20 8.25 1.15 8.24
C TRP A 20 8.81 0.95 6.84
N ARG A 21 9.44 -0.18 6.60
CA ARG A 21 9.94 -0.55 5.28
C ARG A 21 9.49 -1.96 4.96
N GLY A 22 8.92 -2.15 3.79
CA GLY A 22 8.42 -3.47 3.43
C GLY A 22 7.70 -3.53 2.09
N PHE A 23 6.66 -4.34 2.03
CA PHE A 23 6.09 -4.78 0.78
C PHE A 23 4.57 -4.88 0.82
N ASN A 24 3.96 -4.84 -0.36
CA ASN A 24 2.58 -5.26 -0.58
C ASN A 24 2.56 -6.77 -0.84
N LEU A 25 1.70 -7.51 -0.12
CA LEU A 25 1.46 -8.95 -0.32
C LEU A 25 0.10 -9.15 -0.97
N LEU A 26 0.08 -9.72 -2.16
CA LEU A 26 -1.08 -9.72 -3.04
C LEU A 26 -1.97 -10.98 -2.93
N ASN A 27 -1.89 -11.74 -1.84
CA ASN A 27 -2.56 -13.04 -1.71
C ASN A 27 -4.10 -13.01 -1.79
N LYS A 28 -4.73 -11.89 -1.45
CA LYS A 28 -6.18 -11.65 -1.55
C LYS A 28 -6.52 -10.47 -2.47
N PHE A 29 -5.64 -10.18 -3.44
CA PHE A 29 -5.72 -8.99 -4.29
C PHE A 29 -6.91 -9.01 -5.26
N HIS A 30 -7.30 -10.16 -5.76
CA HIS A 30 -8.41 -10.32 -6.70
C HIS A 30 -9.09 -11.66 -6.53
N LEU A 31 -10.44 -11.65 -6.56
CA LEU A 31 -11.26 -12.85 -6.31
C LEU A 31 -10.85 -14.04 -7.20
N ASP A 32 -10.65 -13.81 -8.50
CA ASP A 32 -10.54 -14.89 -9.48
C ASP A 32 -9.12 -15.38 -9.73
N TRP A 33 -8.10 -14.51 -9.63
CA TRP A 33 -6.74 -14.87 -10.06
C TRP A 33 -5.66 -14.67 -8.99
N ASN A 34 -5.98 -14.09 -7.84
CA ASN A 34 -5.03 -13.96 -6.73
C ASN A 34 -5.76 -13.99 -5.38
N ASN A 35 -6.38 -15.14 -5.10
CA ASN A 35 -7.15 -15.42 -3.89
C ASN A 35 -6.65 -16.73 -3.25
N ARG A 36 -5.58 -16.61 -2.46
CA ARG A 36 -4.95 -17.72 -1.75
C ARG A 36 -4.65 -17.33 -0.31
N PRO A 37 -4.44 -18.30 0.61
CA PRO A 37 -4.00 -18.02 1.97
C PRO A 37 -2.68 -17.25 1.99
N PHE A 38 -2.46 -16.47 3.06
CA PHE A 38 -1.14 -15.92 3.36
C PHE A 38 -0.24 -17.02 3.90
N GLU A 39 1.05 -16.95 3.59
CA GLU A 39 2.02 -17.96 3.97
C GLU A 39 3.01 -17.39 4.99
N GLU A 40 3.25 -18.11 6.09
CA GLU A 40 4.18 -17.68 7.14
C GLU A 40 5.60 -17.45 6.61
N ARG A 41 6.03 -18.24 5.61
CA ARG A 41 7.36 -18.11 5.02
C ARG A 41 7.62 -16.70 4.45
N ASP A 42 6.60 -16.04 3.88
CA ASP A 42 6.75 -14.71 3.31
C ASP A 42 7.10 -13.69 4.40
N PHE A 43 6.45 -13.78 5.56
CA PHE A 43 6.75 -12.95 6.73
C PHE A 43 8.13 -13.25 7.30
N ALA A 44 8.50 -14.52 7.41
CA ALA A 44 9.83 -14.92 7.87
C ALA A 44 10.94 -14.38 6.96
N TRP A 45 10.77 -14.48 5.64
CA TRP A 45 11.73 -14.00 4.67
C TRP A 45 11.83 -12.48 4.63
N ILE A 46 10.70 -11.77 4.69
CA ILE A 46 10.67 -10.30 4.77
C ILE A 46 11.41 -9.82 6.02
N ALA A 47 11.20 -10.47 7.17
CA ALA A 47 11.91 -10.17 8.41
C ALA A 47 13.41 -10.45 8.32
N GLU A 48 13.81 -11.59 7.76
CA GLU A 48 15.20 -12.00 7.53
C GLU A 48 15.95 -11.01 6.62
N LEU A 49 15.27 -10.50 5.59
CA LEU A 49 15.81 -9.47 4.70
C LEU A 49 15.87 -8.07 5.36
N GLY A 50 15.47 -7.93 6.62
CA GLY A 50 15.61 -6.71 7.41
C GLY A 50 14.44 -5.75 7.35
N PHE A 51 13.30 -6.15 6.77
CA PHE A 51 12.09 -5.35 6.67
C PHE A 51 11.12 -5.63 7.81
N ASN A 52 10.14 -4.73 8.02
CA ASN A 52 9.26 -4.77 9.19
C ASN A 52 7.82 -4.36 8.90
N PHE A 53 7.41 -4.36 7.63
CA PHE A 53 6.09 -3.92 7.22
C PHE A 53 5.54 -4.74 6.08
N VAL A 54 4.25 -5.05 6.14
CA VAL A 54 3.47 -5.51 4.98
C VAL A 54 2.15 -4.76 4.89
N ARG A 55 1.76 -4.38 3.69
CA ARG A 55 0.41 -3.96 3.36
C ARG A 55 -0.28 -5.11 2.64
N LEU A 56 -1.52 -5.38 2.98
CA LEU A 56 -2.34 -6.44 2.39
C LEU A 56 -3.42 -5.80 1.53
N PRO A 57 -3.16 -5.49 0.24
CA PRO A 57 -4.18 -4.98 -0.66
C PRO A 57 -5.14 -6.12 -1.02
N MET A 58 -6.39 -6.02 -0.56
CA MET A 58 -7.36 -7.11 -0.65
C MET A 58 -8.65 -6.67 -1.34
N ASP A 59 -9.25 -7.63 -2.03
CA ASP A 59 -10.58 -7.54 -2.64
C ASP A 59 -11.63 -8.07 -1.65
N TYR A 60 -12.60 -7.24 -1.27
CA TYR A 60 -13.63 -7.62 -0.29
C TYR A 60 -14.45 -8.82 -0.74
N ARG A 61 -14.59 -9.07 -2.02
CA ARG A 61 -15.30 -10.21 -2.57
C ARG A 61 -14.66 -11.55 -2.22
N CYS A 62 -13.38 -11.56 -1.83
CA CYS A 62 -12.71 -12.78 -1.35
C CYS A 62 -13.33 -13.32 -0.07
N TRP A 63 -13.87 -12.45 0.79
CA TRP A 63 -14.44 -12.85 2.09
C TRP A 63 -15.95 -12.62 2.23
N THR A 64 -16.65 -12.38 1.14
CA THR A 64 -18.12 -12.27 1.15
C THR A 64 -18.76 -13.43 0.40
N GLU A 65 -20.03 -13.70 0.71
CA GLU A 65 -20.83 -14.60 -0.11
C GLU A 65 -21.06 -13.95 -1.49
N PRO A 66 -21.00 -14.71 -2.59
CA PRO A 66 -21.12 -14.16 -3.93
C PRO A 66 -22.44 -13.40 -4.20
N SER A 67 -23.52 -13.81 -3.54
CA SER A 67 -24.85 -13.22 -3.69
C SER A 67 -25.22 -12.20 -2.62
N ASP A 68 -24.38 -12.02 -1.59
CA ASP A 68 -24.68 -11.15 -0.45
C ASP A 68 -23.40 -10.56 0.14
N TRP A 69 -23.06 -9.34 -0.27
CA TRP A 69 -21.86 -8.63 0.20
C TRP A 69 -21.90 -8.24 1.69
N THR A 70 -23.03 -8.46 2.38
CA THR A 70 -23.14 -8.25 3.84
C THR A 70 -22.78 -9.49 4.65
N LYS A 71 -22.74 -10.67 4.03
CA LYS A 71 -22.39 -11.95 4.67
C LYS A 71 -20.91 -12.24 4.52
N LEU A 72 -20.22 -12.27 5.64
CA LEU A 72 -18.79 -12.52 5.70
C LEU A 72 -18.48 -13.99 5.90
N ARG A 73 -17.54 -14.52 5.13
CA ARG A 73 -17.08 -15.91 5.16
C ARG A 73 -15.95 -16.07 6.16
N GLU A 74 -16.28 -16.66 7.30
CA GLU A 74 -15.36 -16.79 8.44
C GLU A 74 -14.10 -17.61 8.10
N GLU A 75 -14.20 -18.61 7.25
CA GLU A 75 -13.05 -19.41 6.81
C GLU A 75 -12.01 -18.59 6.06
N VAL A 76 -12.43 -17.59 5.28
CA VAL A 76 -11.52 -16.67 4.57
C VAL A 76 -10.95 -15.62 5.51
N LEU A 77 -11.74 -15.12 6.45
CA LEU A 77 -11.26 -14.18 7.46
C LEU A 77 -10.15 -14.78 8.34
N LYS A 78 -10.17 -16.11 8.58
CA LYS A 78 -9.09 -16.83 9.27
C LYS A 78 -7.75 -16.78 8.53
N ASP A 79 -7.75 -16.68 7.19
CA ASP A 79 -6.51 -16.47 6.43
C ASP A 79 -5.90 -15.09 6.74
N ILE A 80 -6.75 -14.06 6.91
CA ILE A 80 -6.30 -12.71 7.26
C ILE A 80 -5.80 -12.68 8.71
N ASP A 81 -6.47 -13.40 9.63
CA ASP A 81 -5.97 -13.60 11.00
C ASP A 81 -4.60 -14.27 11.02
N ALA A 82 -4.38 -15.25 10.13
CA ALA A 82 -3.08 -15.89 10.00
C ALA A 82 -2.00 -14.90 9.62
N ALA A 83 -2.25 -14.01 8.65
CA ALA A 83 -1.31 -12.95 8.28
C ALA A 83 -0.98 -12.03 9.48
N VAL A 84 -1.98 -11.65 10.28
CA VAL A 84 -1.77 -10.84 11.49
C VAL A 84 -0.90 -11.60 12.50
N ARG A 85 -1.18 -12.89 12.76
CA ARG A 85 -0.36 -13.74 13.65
C ARG A 85 1.07 -13.90 13.13
N PHE A 86 1.26 -14.06 11.82
CA PHE A 86 2.59 -14.15 11.22
C PHE A 86 3.36 -12.84 11.41
N GLY A 87 2.69 -11.69 11.22
CA GLY A 87 3.27 -10.39 11.52
C GLY A 87 3.73 -10.28 12.97
N GLN A 88 2.91 -10.68 13.93
CA GLN A 88 3.25 -10.71 15.36
C GLN A 88 4.45 -11.61 15.64
N LYS A 89 4.47 -12.81 15.07
CA LYS A 89 5.54 -13.80 15.27
C LYS A 89 6.88 -13.33 14.72
N HIS A 90 6.88 -12.63 13.58
CA HIS A 90 8.11 -12.23 12.89
C HIS A 90 8.48 -10.75 13.07
N GLY A 91 7.75 -10.00 13.93
CA GLY A 91 8.02 -8.58 14.18
C GLY A 91 7.79 -7.70 12.95
N ILE A 92 6.69 -7.97 12.21
CA ILE A 92 6.25 -7.25 11.03
C ILE A 92 4.91 -6.57 11.31
N HIS A 93 4.81 -5.28 11.04
CA HIS A 93 3.55 -4.55 11.06
C HIS A 93 2.66 -4.97 9.88
N VAL A 94 1.39 -5.23 10.14
CA VAL A 94 0.40 -5.61 9.12
C VAL A 94 -0.58 -4.47 8.89
N CYS A 95 -0.59 -3.91 7.69
CA CYS A 95 -1.54 -2.89 7.26
C CYS A 95 -2.62 -3.53 6.40
N ILE A 96 -3.82 -3.65 6.94
CA ILE A 96 -4.99 -4.22 6.25
C ILE A 96 -5.57 -3.16 5.34
N ASN A 97 -5.69 -3.45 4.05
CA ASN A 97 -6.21 -2.53 3.04
C ASN A 97 -7.34 -3.14 2.22
N PHE A 98 -8.40 -2.39 2.00
CA PHE A 98 -9.41 -2.70 1.01
C PHE A 98 -9.00 -2.10 -0.34
N HIS A 99 -8.29 -2.88 -1.14
CA HIS A 99 -7.89 -2.47 -2.49
C HIS A 99 -9.10 -2.36 -3.42
N ARG A 100 -9.99 -3.33 -3.31
CA ARG A 100 -11.38 -3.23 -3.74
C ARG A 100 -12.24 -3.25 -2.48
N ALA A 101 -12.89 -2.13 -2.20
CA ALA A 101 -13.83 -1.97 -1.10
C ALA A 101 -15.28 -2.16 -1.59
N PRO A 102 -16.23 -2.47 -0.70
CA PRO A 102 -17.65 -2.39 -1.08
C PRO A 102 -17.98 -1.02 -1.68
N GLY A 103 -18.33 -1.01 -2.95
CA GLY A 103 -18.68 0.20 -3.71
C GLY A 103 -17.52 0.99 -4.33
N TYR A 104 -16.26 0.57 -4.16
CA TYR A 104 -15.15 1.30 -4.76
C TYR A 104 -13.96 0.44 -5.18
N THR A 105 -13.47 0.72 -6.36
CA THR A 105 -12.17 0.26 -6.87
C THR A 105 -11.67 1.19 -7.98
N VAL A 106 -10.35 1.31 -8.13
CA VAL A 106 -9.73 1.97 -9.32
C VAL A 106 -9.62 1.03 -10.51
N ALA A 107 -9.72 -0.29 -10.28
CA ALA A 107 -9.60 -1.32 -11.32
C ALA A 107 -10.95 -1.60 -11.99
N SER A 108 -10.90 -2.02 -13.26
CA SER A 108 -12.07 -2.51 -13.96
C SER A 108 -12.42 -3.96 -13.55
N PRO A 109 -13.72 -4.35 -13.58
CA PRO A 109 -14.88 -3.48 -13.73
C PRO A 109 -15.14 -2.64 -12.47
N PRO A 110 -15.77 -1.46 -12.59
CA PRO A 110 -16.15 -0.65 -11.43
C PRO A 110 -17.22 -1.37 -10.61
N GLU A 111 -17.39 -0.93 -9.35
CA GLU A 111 -18.47 -1.42 -8.50
C GLU A 111 -19.85 -0.93 -9.01
N PRO A 112 -20.89 -1.79 -8.93
CA PRO A 112 -22.23 -1.44 -9.44
C PRO A 112 -22.89 -0.28 -8.68
N LYS A 113 -22.59 -0.15 -7.38
CA LYS A 113 -23.08 0.93 -6.50
C LYS A 113 -21.88 1.74 -6.00
N PRO A 114 -21.73 3.00 -6.43
CA PRO A 114 -20.55 3.77 -6.10
C PRO A 114 -20.53 4.19 -4.61
N LEU A 115 -19.48 3.86 -3.88
CA LEU A 115 -19.26 4.20 -2.47
C LEU A 115 -19.47 5.69 -2.16
N TRP A 116 -19.09 6.54 -3.11
CA TRP A 116 -19.08 7.98 -2.92
C TRP A 116 -20.46 8.63 -2.97
N THR A 117 -21.44 7.95 -3.55
CA THR A 117 -22.79 8.50 -3.78
C THR A 117 -23.92 7.57 -3.36
N ASP A 118 -23.69 6.29 -3.19
CA ASP A 118 -24.71 5.30 -2.83
C ASP A 118 -24.67 5.00 -1.33
N ALA A 119 -25.81 5.22 -0.67
CA ALA A 119 -25.94 5.06 0.79
C ALA A 119 -25.84 3.60 1.25
N GLU A 120 -26.27 2.63 0.41
CA GLU A 120 -26.16 1.21 0.73
C GLU A 120 -24.70 0.76 0.64
N ALA A 121 -23.98 1.15 -0.42
CA ALA A 121 -22.55 0.86 -0.54
C ALA A 121 -21.75 1.40 0.64
N LEU A 122 -22.00 2.64 1.07
CA LEU A 122 -21.36 3.22 2.23
C LEU A 122 -21.72 2.45 3.52
N LYS A 123 -22.99 2.06 3.69
CA LYS A 123 -23.42 1.26 4.85
C LYS A 123 -22.69 -0.09 4.88
N VAL A 124 -22.57 -0.79 3.75
CA VAL A 124 -21.88 -2.08 3.66
C VAL A 124 -20.37 -1.91 3.88
N CYS A 125 -19.75 -0.88 3.35
CA CYS A 125 -18.34 -0.60 3.61
C CYS A 125 -18.09 -0.35 5.11
N CYS A 126 -18.95 0.42 5.78
CA CYS A 126 -18.92 0.63 7.23
C CYS A 126 -19.09 -0.69 8.01
N LEU A 127 -20.01 -1.57 7.58
CA LEU A 127 -20.21 -2.88 8.18
C LEU A 127 -18.93 -3.73 8.16
N HIS A 128 -18.26 -3.78 7.01
CA HIS A 128 -17.00 -4.53 6.88
C HIS A 128 -15.92 -3.95 7.79
N TRP A 129 -15.70 -2.64 7.76
CA TRP A 129 -14.67 -2.03 8.60
C TRP A 129 -14.97 -2.15 10.09
N ALA A 130 -16.23 -2.04 10.51
CA ALA A 130 -16.64 -2.29 11.89
C ALA A 130 -16.37 -3.73 12.31
N HIS A 131 -16.58 -4.70 11.39
CA HIS A 131 -16.25 -6.11 11.65
C HIS A 131 -14.74 -6.30 11.86
N PHE A 132 -13.89 -5.76 10.98
CA PHE A 132 -12.44 -5.83 11.12
C PHE A 132 -11.96 -5.10 12.39
N ALA A 133 -12.56 -3.96 12.74
CA ALA A 133 -12.22 -3.23 13.96
C ALA A 133 -12.52 -4.06 15.22
N ARG A 134 -13.67 -4.70 15.29
CA ARG A 134 -14.05 -5.61 16.38
C ARG A 134 -13.13 -6.83 16.43
N ARG A 135 -12.81 -7.42 15.26
CA ARG A 135 -11.98 -8.62 15.13
C ARG A 135 -10.54 -8.41 15.64
N TYR A 136 -9.97 -7.26 15.39
CA TYR A 136 -8.58 -6.94 15.78
C TYR A 136 -8.47 -6.01 16.98
N LYS A 137 -9.59 -5.77 17.69
CA LYS A 137 -9.60 -4.98 18.93
C LYS A 137 -8.60 -5.56 19.95
N GLY A 138 -7.82 -4.67 20.58
CA GLY A 138 -6.80 -5.05 21.55
C GLY A 138 -5.42 -5.37 20.97
N ILE A 139 -5.29 -5.55 19.64
CA ILE A 139 -3.98 -5.64 19.01
C ILE A 139 -3.38 -4.23 18.89
N PRO A 140 -2.15 -3.98 19.39
CA PRO A 140 -1.55 -2.65 19.38
C PRO A 140 -1.38 -2.05 17.97
N ASN A 141 -1.48 -0.74 17.87
CA ASN A 141 -1.24 0.01 16.62
C ASN A 141 0.18 -0.12 16.06
N SER A 142 1.14 -0.56 16.86
CA SER A 142 2.47 -0.94 16.38
C SER A 142 2.45 -2.21 15.53
N GLN A 143 1.42 -3.05 15.65
CA GLN A 143 1.31 -4.35 14.97
C GLN A 143 0.29 -4.35 13.84
N VAL A 144 -0.85 -3.63 13.98
CA VAL A 144 -1.92 -3.60 12.97
C VAL A 144 -2.43 -2.19 12.75
N SER A 145 -2.60 -1.82 11.50
CA SER A 145 -3.30 -0.61 11.05
C SER A 145 -4.29 -0.93 9.94
N PHE A 146 -5.22 0.00 9.69
CA PHE A 146 -6.22 -0.09 8.62
C PHE A 146 -5.96 0.99 7.57
N ASN A 147 -5.86 0.61 6.33
CA ASN A 147 -5.80 1.50 5.18
C ASN A 147 -7.13 1.39 4.42
N LEU A 148 -7.96 2.43 4.48
CA LEU A 148 -9.40 2.32 4.22
C LEU A 148 -9.75 1.90 2.79
N PHE A 149 -9.33 2.70 1.80
CA PHE A 149 -9.60 2.45 0.39
C PHE A 149 -8.33 2.68 -0.41
N ASN A 150 -8.18 1.93 -1.49
CA ASN A 150 -7.06 2.15 -2.39
C ASN A 150 -7.34 3.32 -3.33
N GLU A 151 -6.46 4.33 -3.31
CA GLU A 151 -6.35 5.35 -4.36
C GLU A 151 -7.66 6.04 -4.74
N PRO A 152 -8.35 6.75 -3.82
CA PRO A 152 -9.54 7.51 -4.15
C PRO A 152 -9.30 8.43 -5.36
N ALA A 153 -10.12 8.30 -6.39
CA ALA A 153 -9.98 9.05 -7.64
C ALA A 153 -11.32 9.63 -8.10
N ASN A 154 -11.23 10.72 -8.86
CA ASN A 154 -12.39 11.40 -9.45
C ASN A 154 -13.46 11.82 -8.44
N ILE A 155 -13.03 12.28 -7.26
CA ILE A 155 -13.92 12.74 -6.18
C ILE A 155 -13.48 14.10 -5.65
N THR A 156 -14.44 14.88 -5.14
CA THR A 156 -14.15 16.16 -4.50
C THR A 156 -13.66 15.96 -3.06
N PRO A 157 -12.93 16.92 -2.47
CA PRO A 157 -12.53 16.88 -1.07
C PRO A 157 -13.71 16.67 -0.10
N GLU A 158 -14.84 17.31 -0.37
CA GLU A 158 -16.02 17.24 0.49
C GLU A 158 -16.64 15.85 0.52
N VAL A 159 -16.77 15.22 -0.65
CA VAL A 159 -17.26 13.84 -0.77
C VAL A 159 -16.30 12.87 -0.11
N HIS A 160 -14.99 13.02 -0.37
CA HIS A 160 -13.95 12.18 0.25
C HIS A 160 -14.03 12.27 1.78
N ARG A 161 -14.02 13.49 2.32
CA ARG A 161 -14.15 13.71 3.77
C ARG A 161 -15.39 13.05 4.36
N LYS A 162 -16.57 13.29 3.75
CA LYS A 162 -17.85 12.75 4.24
C LYS A 162 -17.83 11.23 4.35
N VAL A 163 -17.33 10.54 3.33
CA VAL A 163 -17.27 9.08 3.29
C VAL A 163 -16.24 8.54 4.28
N VAL A 164 -15.03 9.13 4.31
CA VAL A 164 -13.98 8.72 5.25
C VAL A 164 -14.45 8.92 6.70
N GLU A 165 -15.07 10.04 7.02
CA GLU A 165 -15.57 10.33 8.38
C GLU A 165 -16.57 9.26 8.85
N ARG A 166 -17.52 8.86 8.01
CA ARG A 166 -18.50 7.80 8.32
C ARG A 166 -17.83 6.44 8.57
N VAL A 167 -16.82 6.08 7.77
CA VAL A 167 -16.10 4.82 7.96
C VAL A 167 -15.21 4.87 9.21
N VAL A 168 -14.56 6.00 9.47
CA VAL A 168 -13.76 6.22 10.69
C VAL A 168 -14.65 6.12 11.95
N GLU A 169 -15.85 6.69 11.93
CA GLU A 169 -16.84 6.55 13.01
C GLU A 169 -17.19 5.10 13.28
N ALA A 170 -17.54 4.34 12.22
CA ALA A 170 -17.88 2.92 12.33
C ALA A 170 -16.74 2.06 12.90
N ILE A 171 -15.49 2.36 12.55
CA ILE A 171 -14.31 1.71 13.12
C ILE A 171 -14.18 2.06 14.62
N ARG A 172 -14.29 3.34 14.97
CA ARG A 172 -14.06 3.83 16.34
C ARG A 172 -15.14 3.44 17.33
N GLU A 173 -16.35 3.21 16.87
CA GLU A 173 -17.39 2.59 17.69
C GLU A 173 -16.99 1.22 18.22
N GLN A 174 -16.17 0.48 17.47
CA GLN A 174 -15.69 -0.85 17.85
C GLN A 174 -14.31 -0.81 18.52
N ASP A 175 -13.39 -0.03 17.96
CA ASP A 175 -11.99 0.14 18.41
C ASP A 175 -11.60 1.63 18.37
N PRO A 176 -11.83 2.37 19.48
CA PRO A 176 -11.68 3.83 19.53
C PRO A 176 -10.28 4.35 19.19
N ASN A 177 -9.27 3.52 19.38
CA ASN A 177 -7.87 3.92 19.25
C ASN A 177 -7.18 3.34 18.00
N ARG A 178 -7.92 2.64 17.11
CA ARG A 178 -7.34 2.01 15.91
C ARG A 178 -6.62 3.03 15.04
N LEU A 179 -5.39 2.72 14.67
CA LEU A 179 -4.62 3.47 13.67
C LEU A 179 -5.25 3.27 12.29
N ILE A 180 -5.69 4.37 11.72
CA ILE A 180 -6.32 4.43 10.40
C ILE A 180 -5.41 5.24 9.48
N ILE A 181 -5.16 4.74 8.27
CA ILE A 181 -4.39 5.36 7.22
C ILE A 181 -5.32 5.57 6.03
N CYS A 182 -5.31 6.77 5.45
CA CYS A 182 -6.12 7.10 4.27
C CYS A 182 -5.21 7.41 3.09
N ASP A 183 -5.48 6.82 1.95
CA ASP A 183 -4.78 7.21 0.73
C ASP A 183 -5.19 8.62 0.32
N GLY A 184 -4.28 9.36 -0.31
CA GLY A 184 -4.61 10.63 -0.93
C GLY A 184 -5.57 10.47 -2.10
N ARG A 185 -6.23 11.59 -2.48
CA ARG A 185 -7.05 11.62 -3.69
C ARG A 185 -6.18 11.53 -4.95
N ASP A 186 -6.83 11.46 -6.08
CA ASP A 186 -6.20 11.44 -7.41
C ASP A 186 -5.13 10.34 -7.50
N TRP A 187 -5.56 9.10 -7.25
CA TRP A 187 -4.68 7.90 -7.21
C TRP A 187 -3.54 8.00 -6.20
N GLY A 188 -3.80 8.61 -5.04
CA GLY A 188 -2.79 8.80 -4.00
C GLY A 188 -1.79 9.92 -4.29
N GLY A 189 -2.03 10.73 -5.32
CA GLY A 189 -1.15 11.84 -5.72
C GLY A 189 -1.40 13.14 -4.96
N THR A 190 -2.64 13.40 -4.54
CA THR A 190 -3.03 14.63 -3.86
C THR A 190 -3.12 14.42 -2.35
N ALA A 191 -2.36 15.20 -1.59
CA ALA A 191 -2.38 15.17 -0.13
C ALA A 191 -3.78 15.52 0.42
N PRO A 192 -4.37 14.67 1.28
CA PRO A 192 -5.77 14.79 1.69
C PRO A 192 -5.95 15.82 2.83
N GLY A 193 -5.77 17.10 2.53
CA GLY A 193 -5.93 18.20 3.51
C GLY A 193 -7.31 18.26 4.14
N GLU A 194 -8.32 17.78 3.44
CA GLU A 194 -9.69 17.66 3.91
C GLU A 194 -9.86 16.69 5.09
N LEU A 195 -8.91 15.80 5.34
CA LEU A 195 -8.95 14.83 6.44
C LEU A 195 -8.32 15.33 7.73
N ILE A 196 -7.74 16.55 7.73
CA ILE A 196 -7.21 17.18 8.94
C ILE A 196 -8.30 17.23 10.02
N GLY A 197 -7.93 16.86 11.25
CA GLY A 197 -8.85 16.81 12.40
C GLY A 197 -9.53 15.45 12.61
N LEU A 198 -9.54 14.54 11.62
CA LEU A 198 -10.11 13.20 11.80
C LEU A 198 -9.21 12.24 12.58
N LYS A 199 -8.01 12.66 12.99
CA LYS A 199 -7.02 11.81 13.68
C LYS A 199 -6.70 10.54 12.89
N VAL A 200 -6.45 10.69 11.60
CA VAL A 200 -5.98 9.65 10.68
C VAL A 200 -4.59 9.99 10.16
N ALA A 201 -3.84 8.99 9.73
CA ALA A 201 -2.61 9.16 8.96
C ALA A 201 -2.92 9.08 7.46
N ALA A 202 -1.95 9.38 6.61
CA ALA A 202 -2.13 9.39 5.18
C ALA A 202 -1.03 8.58 4.44
N ALA A 203 -1.39 8.04 3.27
CA ALA A 203 -0.46 7.35 2.40
C ALA A 203 -0.44 7.97 1.00
N THR A 204 0.77 8.28 0.52
CA THR A 204 1.04 8.70 -0.85
C THR A 204 1.52 7.54 -1.72
N ARG A 205 1.84 7.84 -2.97
CA ARG A 205 2.37 6.89 -3.96
C ARG A 205 3.74 7.34 -4.47
N GLY A 206 4.53 6.36 -4.90
CA GLY A 206 5.85 6.57 -5.48
C GLY A 206 5.93 6.04 -6.90
N TYR A 207 5.04 6.49 -7.80
CA TYR A 207 4.99 6.04 -9.18
C TYR A 207 5.36 7.12 -10.22
N LEU A 208 5.45 8.39 -9.83
CA LEU A 208 5.80 9.45 -10.78
C LEU A 208 7.31 9.64 -10.94
N PRO A 209 7.79 9.94 -12.14
CA PRO A 209 7.03 10.05 -13.39
C PRO A 209 6.57 8.69 -13.91
N PHE A 210 5.33 8.63 -14.41
CA PHE A 210 4.63 7.39 -14.72
C PHE A 210 5.30 6.58 -15.84
N VAL A 211 6.00 7.24 -16.75
CA VAL A 211 6.78 6.61 -17.81
C VAL A 211 7.89 5.71 -17.26
N ILE A 212 8.46 6.01 -16.09
CA ILE A 212 9.47 5.17 -15.45
C ILE A 212 8.80 3.97 -14.78
N SER A 213 7.75 4.23 -13.97
CA SER A 213 7.15 3.17 -13.16
C SER A 213 6.30 2.18 -13.96
N HIS A 214 5.71 2.61 -15.09
CA HIS A 214 4.74 1.79 -15.85
C HIS A 214 5.12 1.60 -17.33
N TYR A 215 6.40 1.74 -17.69
CA TYR A 215 6.87 1.50 -19.04
C TYR A 215 6.47 0.11 -19.52
N LYS A 216 5.77 0.06 -20.66
CA LYS A 216 5.23 -1.17 -21.28
C LYS A 216 4.37 -2.04 -20.34
N ALA A 217 3.74 -1.44 -19.33
CA ALA A 217 2.78 -2.15 -18.49
C ALA A 217 1.47 -2.36 -19.27
N SER A 218 1.12 -3.61 -19.54
CA SER A 218 0.02 -3.97 -20.46
C SER A 218 -1.35 -3.45 -20.04
N TRP A 219 -1.56 -3.17 -18.75
CA TRP A 219 -2.80 -2.59 -18.21
C TRP A 219 -2.87 -1.06 -18.29
N VAL A 220 -1.79 -0.41 -18.74
CA VAL A 220 -1.76 1.04 -18.96
C VAL A 220 -1.83 1.33 -20.43
N GLN A 221 -2.95 1.92 -20.85
CA GLN A 221 -3.21 2.20 -22.25
C GLN A 221 -2.11 3.08 -22.87
N GLY A 222 -1.52 2.62 -23.98
CA GLY A 222 -0.50 3.34 -24.73
C GLY A 222 0.91 3.29 -24.14
N SER A 223 1.12 2.60 -23.01
CA SER A 223 2.45 2.49 -22.40
C SER A 223 3.49 1.76 -23.27
N ASP A 224 3.05 0.92 -24.17
CA ASP A 224 3.85 0.22 -25.18
C ASP A 224 4.48 1.16 -26.22
N LYS A 225 3.87 2.36 -26.42
CA LYS A 225 4.33 3.39 -27.36
C LYS A 225 5.20 4.46 -26.72
N TRP A 226 5.37 4.41 -25.39
CA TRP A 226 6.22 5.39 -24.72
C TRP A 226 7.69 5.20 -25.11
N PRO A 227 8.47 6.28 -25.21
CA PRO A 227 9.90 6.15 -25.39
C PRO A 227 10.54 5.48 -24.19
N GLU A 228 11.69 4.82 -24.42
CA GLU A 228 12.44 4.21 -23.33
C GLU A 228 12.81 5.26 -22.28
N PRO A 229 12.43 5.05 -21.01
CA PRO A 229 12.66 6.03 -19.96
C PRO A 229 14.13 6.16 -19.61
N THR A 230 14.47 7.34 -19.12
CA THR A 230 15.75 7.66 -18.49
C THR A 230 15.51 8.24 -17.10
N HIS A 231 16.53 8.27 -16.25
CA HIS A 231 16.47 9.05 -15.03
C HIS A 231 17.73 9.95 -14.94
N PRO A 232 17.57 11.28 -14.79
CA PRO A 232 16.32 12.05 -14.77
C PRO A 232 15.51 11.93 -16.08
N TRP A 233 14.18 12.00 -15.95
CA TRP A 233 13.27 12.00 -17.09
C TRP A 233 12.96 13.44 -17.56
N ARG A 234 12.95 13.66 -18.88
CA ARG A 234 12.56 14.96 -19.45
C ARG A 234 11.20 14.84 -20.14
N GLU A 235 10.26 15.66 -19.70
CA GLU A 235 8.92 15.77 -20.27
C GLU A 235 8.67 17.23 -20.66
N GLY A 236 8.75 17.52 -21.95
CA GLY A 236 8.73 18.91 -22.44
C GLY A 236 9.85 19.75 -21.80
N ASN A 237 9.46 20.83 -21.13
CA ASN A 237 10.39 21.70 -20.40
C ASN A 237 10.66 21.26 -18.95
N THR A 238 10.01 20.20 -18.48
CA THR A 238 10.17 19.69 -17.13
C THR A 238 11.24 18.60 -17.09
N VAL A 239 12.19 18.72 -16.18
CA VAL A 239 13.15 17.67 -15.84
C VAL A 239 12.70 17.06 -14.52
N TRP A 240 12.32 15.78 -14.55
CA TRP A 240 11.94 15.00 -13.38
C TRP A 240 13.19 14.45 -12.69
N ASP A 241 13.91 15.31 -12.02
CA ASP A 241 15.00 14.98 -11.11
C ASP A 241 14.52 14.88 -9.64
N LYS A 242 15.44 14.57 -8.74
CA LYS A 242 15.16 14.47 -7.30
C LYS A 242 14.48 15.72 -6.74
N GLN A 243 14.94 16.92 -7.13
CA GLN A 243 14.39 18.17 -6.63
C GLN A 243 12.97 18.41 -7.16
N THR A 244 12.74 18.22 -8.44
CA THR A 244 11.42 18.38 -9.06
C THR A 244 10.41 17.39 -8.47
N ILE A 245 10.82 16.14 -8.24
CA ILE A 245 10.00 15.13 -7.58
C ILE A 245 9.62 15.59 -6.17
N TRP A 246 10.58 16.11 -5.40
CA TRP A 246 10.27 16.63 -4.07
C TRP A 246 9.27 17.79 -4.12
N GLU A 247 9.56 18.83 -4.90
CA GLU A 247 8.76 20.05 -4.94
C GLU A 247 7.33 19.82 -5.43
N ARG A 248 7.16 18.97 -6.46
CA ARG A 248 5.86 18.76 -7.10
C ARG A 248 5.03 17.68 -6.43
N ILE A 249 5.67 16.65 -5.86
CA ILE A 249 4.97 15.47 -5.37
C ILE A 249 4.95 15.45 -3.83
N TYR A 250 6.10 15.51 -3.16
CA TYR A 250 6.18 15.18 -1.73
C TYR A 250 6.09 16.39 -0.80
N LYS A 251 6.47 17.56 -1.23
CA LYS A 251 6.38 18.78 -0.42
C LYS A 251 4.97 19.06 0.11
N PRO A 252 3.88 18.93 -0.67
CA PRO A 252 2.52 19.08 -0.14
C PRO A 252 2.18 18.08 0.98
N TRP A 253 2.71 16.86 0.93
CA TRP A 253 2.56 15.85 1.97
C TRP A 253 3.36 16.20 3.22
N LYS A 254 4.52 16.79 3.07
CA LYS A 254 5.31 17.30 4.21
C LYS A 254 4.60 18.46 4.90
N GLU A 255 3.92 19.31 4.15
CA GLU A 255 3.08 20.37 4.72
C GLU A 255 1.82 19.80 5.44
N LEU A 256 1.24 18.71 4.92
CA LEU A 256 0.17 17.98 5.61
C LEU A 256 0.66 17.38 6.93
N GLU A 257 1.86 16.79 6.94
CA GLU A 257 2.46 16.21 8.15
C GLU A 257 2.67 17.25 9.26
N LYS A 258 3.07 18.48 8.91
CA LYS A 258 3.17 19.61 9.86
C LYS A 258 1.84 19.97 10.51
N LYS A 259 0.72 19.60 9.88
CA LYS A 259 -0.64 19.80 10.41
C LYS A 259 -1.14 18.61 11.23
N GLY A 260 -0.25 17.68 11.61
CA GLY A 260 -0.57 16.57 12.50
C GLY A 260 -1.14 15.33 11.81
N VAL A 261 -0.88 15.14 10.52
CA VAL A 261 -1.24 13.93 9.77
C VAL A 261 0.03 13.19 9.40
N GLY A 262 0.28 12.03 10.04
CA GLY A 262 1.46 11.20 9.73
C GLY A 262 1.42 10.69 8.30
N VAL A 263 2.56 10.60 7.63
CA VAL A 263 2.66 10.24 6.22
C VAL A 263 3.53 9.00 6.00
N MET A 264 3.15 8.16 5.05
CA MET A 264 3.96 7.08 4.49
C MET A 264 3.75 6.95 2.99
N VAL A 265 4.61 6.17 2.32
CA VAL A 265 4.43 5.79 0.92
C VAL A 265 3.83 4.38 0.87
N GLY A 266 2.55 4.27 0.54
CA GLY A 266 1.81 3.00 0.58
C GLY A 266 2.17 2.05 -0.55
N GLU A 267 2.58 2.61 -1.69
CA GLU A 267 3.00 1.83 -2.87
C GLU A 267 4.04 2.59 -3.69
N PHE A 268 5.02 1.87 -4.23
CA PHE A 268 5.96 2.34 -5.24
C PHE A 268 6.61 1.16 -5.96
N GLY A 269 7.35 1.45 -7.00
CA GLY A 269 8.08 0.46 -7.77
C GLY A 269 8.00 0.71 -9.26
N ALA A 270 8.66 -0.11 -10.07
CA ALA A 270 8.65 0.00 -11.51
C ALA A 270 8.46 -1.36 -12.18
N HIS A 271 7.67 -1.38 -13.25
CA HIS A 271 7.41 -2.54 -14.08
C HIS A 271 8.71 -3.12 -14.65
N ASN A 272 8.79 -4.42 -14.78
CA ASN A 272 10.00 -5.16 -15.18
C ASN A 272 10.49 -4.86 -16.61
N GLN A 273 9.73 -4.14 -17.41
CA GLN A 273 10.16 -3.69 -18.75
C GLN A 273 10.94 -2.36 -18.71
N THR A 274 10.90 -1.63 -17.58
CA THR A 274 11.74 -0.44 -17.40
C THR A 274 13.18 -0.89 -17.20
N PRO A 275 14.17 -0.31 -17.93
CA PRO A 275 15.57 -0.69 -17.77
C PRO A 275 16.02 -0.63 -16.31
N HIS A 276 16.64 -1.69 -15.81
CA HIS A 276 16.98 -1.85 -14.39
C HIS A 276 17.85 -0.71 -13.86
N LYS A 277 18.87 -0.27 -14.63
CA LYS A 277 19.70 0.88 -14.27
C LYS A 277 18.90 2.17 -14.02
N VAL A 278 17.81 2.37 -14.79
CA VAL A 278 16.91 3.52 -14.63
C VAL A 278 16.09 3.36 -13.34
N VAL A 279 15.57 2.16 -13.09
CA VAL A 279 14.82 1.83 -11.87
C VAL A 279 15.68 2.09 -10.63
N ILE A 280 16.91 1.58 -10.60
CA ILE A 280 17.83 1.74 -9.46
C ILE A 280 18.17 3.21 -9.22
N ALA A 281 18.47 3.98 -10.27
CA ALA A 281 18.78 5.40 -10.15
C ALA A 281 17.58 6.20 -9.63
N TRP A 282 16.40 5.98 -10.19
CA TRP A 282 15.16 6.63 -9.78
C TRP A 282 14.73 6.25 -8.35
N MET A 283 14.74 4.97 -8.01
CA MET A 283 14.41 4.52 -6.66
C MET A 283 15.39 5.05 -5.61
N ARG A 284 16.66 5.20 -5.93
CA ARG A 284 17.66 5.81 -5.03
C ARG A 284 17.27 7.23 -4.66
N ASP A 285 16.83 8.03 -5.61
CA ASP A 285 16.35 9.38 -5.34
C ASP A 285 15.08 9.37 -4.48
N LEU A 286 14.08 8.54 -4.82
CA LEU A 286 12.86 8.41 -4.03
C LEU A 286 13.14 8.01 -2.58
N LEU A 287 13.91 6.95 -2.39
CA LEU A 287 14.24 6.43 -1.05
C LEU A 287 15.04 7.45 -0.22
N SER A 288 15.93 8.22 -0.86
CA SER A 288 16.64 9.32 -0.23
C SER A 288 15.68 10.42 0.25
N LEU A 289 14.73 10.84 -0.59
CA LEU A 289 13.70 11.83 -0.23
C LEU A 289 12.85 11.36 0.96
N TRP A 290 12.39 10.12 0.93
CA TRP A 290 11.56 9.57 2.02
C TRP A 290 12.37 9.35 3.30
N LYS A 291 13.64 9.01 3.18
CA LYS A 291 14.56 8.93 4.33
C LYS A 291 14.73 10.30 5.00
N GLU A 292 14.96 11.34 4.22
CA GLU A 292 15.07 12.72 4.69
C GLU A 292 13.75 13.22 5.30
N ALA A 293 12.59 12.84 4.72
CA ALA A 293 11.28 13.15 5.27
C ALA A 293 10.92 12.36 6.54
N GLY A 294 11.61 11.25 6.82
CA GLY A 294 11.32 10.35 7.93
C GLY A 294 10.18 9.37 7.64
N TRP A 295 9.81 9.16 6.37
CA TRP A 295 8.68 8.33 5.97
C TRP A 295 9.04 6.87 5.74
N GLY A 296 8.13 5.98 6.12
CA GLY A 296 8.14 4.59 5.73
C GLY A 296 7.57 4.38 4.34
N TRP A 297 7.75 3.17 3.79
CA TRP A 297 7.30 2.82 2.45
C TRP A 297 7.01 1.33 2.29
N ALA A 298 6.23 0.98 1.26
CA ALA A 298 5.99 -0.39 0.83
C ALA A 298 6.19 -0.53 -0.69
N LEU A 299 7.15 -1.37 -1.11
CA LEU A 299 7.31 -1.76 -2.52
C LEU A 299 6.04 -2.47 -2.99
N TRP A 300 5.63 -2.24 -4.26
CA TRP A 300 4.34 -2.75 -4.74
C TRP A 300 4.20 -4.26 -4.57
N ASN A 301 5.27 -5.06 -4.79
CA ASN A 301 5.20 -6.44 -4.32
C ASN A 301 6.58 -7.01 -3.94
N VAL A 302 6.57 -8.20 -3.32
CA VAL A 302 7.77 -9.00 -3.10
C VAL A 302 8.09 -9.78 -4.37
N TYR A 303 7.06 -10.41 -4.93
CA TYR A 303 7.14 -11.31 -6.08
C TYR A 303 6.48 -10.68 -7.31
N GLY A 304 7.03 -10.95 -8.50
CA GLY A 304 6.44 -10.53 -9.76
C GLY A 304 7.00 -9.22 -10.32
N SER A 305 6.35 -8.66 -11.32
CA SER A 305 6.91 -7.66 -12.24
C SER A 305 7.42 -6.35 -11.63
N PHE A 306 7.00 -6.00 -10.42
CA PHE A 306 7.52 -4.86 -9.65
C PHE A 306 8.43 -5.30 -8.51
N GLY A 307 8.55 -6.61 -8.32
CA GLY A 307 9.10 -7.21 -7.13
C GLY A 307 10.60 -7.30 -7.10
N LEU A 308 11.04 -7.69 -5.91
CA LEU A 308 12.41 -8.00 -5.57
C LEU A 308 12.77 -9.44 -5.97
N VAL A 309 11.78 -10.34 -5.94
CA VAL A 309 11.93 -11.78 -6.18
C VAL A 309 11.10 -12.16 -7.40
N ASP A 310 11.70 -12.97 -8.29
CA ASP A 310 11.08 -13.48 -9.51
C ASP A 310 10.45 -12.39 -10.39
N SER A 311 11.09 -11.23 -10.47
CA SER A 311 10.53 -10.07 -11.19
C SER A 311 10.51 -10.26 -12.72
N GLY A 312 11.28 -11.20 -13.26
CA GLY A 312 11.31 -11.48 -14.69
C GLY A 312 11.97 -10.37 -15.53
N ARG A 313 12.80 -9.50 -14.93
CA ARG A 313 13.61 -8.52 -15.67
C ARG A 313 14.65 -9.22 -16.53
N ALA A 314 14.78 -8.81 -17.77
CA ALA A 314 15.74 -9.40 -18.70
C ALA A 314 17.19 -8.90 -18.48
N ASP A 315 17.34 -7.74 -17.85
CA ASP A 315 18.59 -7.01 -17.68
C ASP A 315 19.15 -7.06 -16.24
N VAL A 316 18.69 -8.04 -15.44
CA VAL A 316 19.17 -8.29 -14.07
C VAL A 316 19.96 -9.58 -14.00
N ARG A 317 21.12 -9.51 -13.35
CA ARG A 317 21.85 -10.72 -12.91
C ARG A 317 21.31 -11.16 -11.56
N TYR A 318 20.39 -12.13 -11.60
CA TYR A 318 19.77 -12.66 -10.38
C TYR A 318 20.73 -13.55 -9.58
N GLU A 319 20.54 -13.51 -8.27
CA GLU A 319 21.08 -14.51 -7.34
C GLU A 319 20.05 -15.63 -7.14
N ASP A 320 20.51 -16.88 -7.09
CA ASP A 320 19.67 -17.99 -6.65
C ASP A 320 19.49 -17.93 -5.13
N TRP A 321 18.27 -17.62 -4.70
CA TRP A 321 17.91 -17.47 -3.30
C TRP A 321 16.71 -18.35 -2.96
N ARG A 322 16.94 -19.43 -2.20
CA ARG A 322 15.90 -20.37 -1.74
C ARG A 322 15.02 -20.94 -2.88
N GLY A 323 15.61 -21.17 -4.05
CA GLY A 323 14.90 -21.64 -5.24
C GLY A 323 14.18 -20.55 -6.03
N HIS A 324 14.38 -19.27 -5.69
CA HIS A 324 13.86 -18.09 -6.36
C HIS A 324 14.98 -17.25 -6.98
N LYS A 325 14.61 -16.33 -7.84
CA LYS A 325 15.51 -15.37 -8.49
C LYS A 325 15.44 -14.02 -7.76
N LEU A 326 16.47 -13.69 -6.96
CA LEU A 326 16.57 -12.48 -6.17
C LEU A 326 17.34 -11.39 -6.91
N ASP A 327 16.78 -10.19 -7.01
CA ASP A 327 17.46 -8.98 -7.43
C ASP A 327 18.28 -8.42 -6.26
N ARG A 328 19.57 -8.78 -6.20
CA ARG A 328 20.46 -8.38 -5.10
C ARG A 328 20.70 -6.88 -5.07
N GLU A 329 20.88 -6.23 -6.23
CA GLU A 329 21.14 -4.80 -6.31
C GLU A 329 19.94 -3.99 -5.80
N MET A 330 18.73 -4.39 -6.16
CA MET A 330 17.53 -3.79 -5.64
C MET A 330 17.38 -4.03 -4.13
N LEU A 331 17.67 -5.23 -3.63
CA LEU A 331 17.64 -5.52 -2.19
C LEU A 331 18.58 -4.61 -1.40
N GLU A 332 19.83 -4.47 -1.82
CA GLU A 332 20.83 -3.60 -1.18
C GLU A 332 20.40 -2.13 -1.18
N LEU A 333 19.75 -1.69 -2.25
CA LEU A 333 19.18 -0.33 -2.32
C LEU A 333 18.04 -0.11 -1.31
N LEU A 334 17.22 -1.14 -1.07
CA LEU A 334 16.06 -1.08 -0.17
C LEU A 334 16.45 -1.20 1.32
N GLN A 335 17.58 -1.79 1.65
CA GLN A 335 18.11 -1.95 3.02
C GLN A 335 18.73 -0.66 3.56
#